data_e7737f158acb7e082ebc17e32ffa69f5
#
_entry.id   e7737f158acb7e082ebc17e32ffa69f5
#
_cell.length_a   1.000
_cell.length_b   1.000
_cell.length_c   1.000
_cell.angle_alpha   90.00
_cell.angle_beta   90.00
_cell.angle_gamma   90.00
#
_symmetry.space_group_name_H-M   'P 1'
#
loop_
_entity.id
_entity.type
_entity.pdbx_description
1 polymer ?
#
loop_
_entity_poly.entity_id
_entity_poly.type
_entity_poly.pdbx_seq_one_letter_code
_entity_poly.pdbx_strand_id
1 'polypeptide(L)'
;FPAQFISEAVDQTRGWFYSLLAESTILFNKAPYQNVIVLGHVQDENGQKMSKSKGNAVDPFDALQTYGADAIRWYFYINSAPWLPNRFHGKAVQEGQRKFMGTLWNTYAFFVLYANIDEFDATKYTLDYDKLSVMDKWLLSKMNTMIQTVDDNLANYRIPETARALQELSLIHISEPTRLRRI
;
A
#
# COMPACT_ATOMS: atom_id res chain seq x y z
N PHE A 1 -12.11 -22.20 9.81
CA PHE A 1 -12.77 -22.67 8.62
C PHE A 1 -14.16 -22.04 8.52
N PRO A 2 -14.48 -21.35 7.44
CA PRO A 2 -13.70 -21.09 6.22
C PRO A 2 -12.58 -20.04 6.44
N ALA A 3 -11.65 -19.92 5.46
CA ALA A 3 -10.68 -18.81 5.43
C ALA A 3 -11.40 -17.47 5.20
N GLN A 4 -10.89 -16.39 5.77
CA GLN A 4 -11.46 -15.06 5.58
C GLN A 4 -11.36 -14.61 4.13
N PHE A 5 -10.22 -14.84 3.50
CA PHE A 5 -10.04 -14.61 2.06
C PHE A 5 -8.94 -15.51 1.48
N ILE A 6 -8.99 -15.70 0.17
CA ILE A 6 -7.90 -16.24 -0.65
C ILE A 6 -7.64 -15.31 -1.82
N SER A 7 -6.43 -15.34 -2.37
CA SER A 7 -6.05 -14.48 -3.49
C SER A 7 -5.08 -15.18 -4.42
N GLU A 8 -5.40 -15.17 -5.69
CA GLU A 8 -4.59 -15.65 -6.81
C GLU A 8 -5.08 -15.07 -8.13
N ALA A 9 -4.37 -15.35 -9.24
CA ALA A 9 -4.73 -14.88 -10.56
C ALA A 9 -6.01 -15.54 -11.12
N VAL A 10 -6.61 -14.92 -12.12
CA VAL A 10 -7.91 -15.31 -12.70
C VAL A 10 -7.93 -16.73 -13.29
N ASP A 11 -6.80 -17.27 -13.72
CA ASP A 11 -6.68 -18.64 -14.23
C ASP A 11 -7.00 -19.69 -13.16
N GLN A 12 -6.89 -19.36 -11.87
CA GLN A 12 -7.19 -20.25 -10.75
C GLN A 12 -8.69 -20.51 -10.54
N THR A 13 -9.56 -19.88 -11.30
CA THR A 13 -10.97 -20.27 -11.45
C THR A 13 -11.13 -21.66 -12.05
N ARG A 14 -10.11 -22.14 -12.79
CA ARG A 14 -10.01 -23.49 -13.34
C ARG A 14 -8.90 -24.32 -12.68
N GLY A 15 -8.44 -23.93 -11.52
CA GLY A 15 -7.36 -24.55 -10.77
C GLY A 15 -7.67 -24.54 -9.28
N TRP A 16 -6.86 -23.84 -8.52
CA TRP A 16 -6.88 -23.88 -7.06
C TRP A 16 -8.22 -23.46 -6.44
N PHE A 17 -8.84 -22.37 -6.91
CA PHE A 17 -10.14 -21.93 -6.37
C PHE A 17 -11.22 -23.01 -6.57
N TYR A 18 -11.25 -23.63 -7.74
CA TYR A 18 -12.20 -24.67 -8.06
C TYR A 18 -11.93 -25.95 -7.24
N SER A 19 -10.67 -26.39 -7.15
CA SER A 19 -10.30 -27.59 -6.42
C SER A 19 -10.66 -27.47 -4.94
N LEU A 20 -10.30 -26.36 -4.30
CA LEU A 20 -10.67 -26.10 -2.91
C LEU A 20 -12.19 -26.12 -2.69
N LEU A 21 -12.94 -25.49 -3.59
CA LEU A 21 -14.40 -25.44 -3.50
C LEU A 21 -15.01 -26.82 -3.65
N ALA A 22 -14.55 -27.62 -4.63
CA ALA A 22 -15.03 -28.96 -4.89
C ALA A 22 -14.76 -29.89 -3.69
N GLU A 23 -13.54 -29.95 -3.20
CA GLU A 23 -13.13 -30.77 -2.06
C GLU A 23 -13.92 -30.40 -0.79
N SER A 24 -14.01 -29.12 -0.49
CA SER A 24 -14.70 -28.62 0.70
C SER A 24 -16.21 -28.88 0.63
N THR A 25 -16.80 -28.76 -0.56
CA THR A 25 -18.22 -29.04 -0.73
C THR A 25 -18.52 -30.54 -0.54
N ILE A 26 -17.67 -31.42 -1.09
CA ILE A 26 -17.81 -32.86 -0.95
C ILE A 26 -17.64 -33.31 0.52
N LEU A 27 -16.61 -32.78 1.20
CA LEU A 27 -16.26 -33.24 2.55
C LEU A 27 -17.10 -32.55 3.64
N PHE A 28 -17.46 -31.30 3.49
CA PHE A 28 -18.04 -30.50 4.56
C PHE A 28 -19.35 -29.79 4.18
N ASN A 29 -19.80 -29.95 2.93
CA ASN A 29 -20.97 -29.22 2.38
C ASN A 29 -20.92 -27.73 2.67
N LYS A 30 -19.72 -27.12 2.58
CA LYS A 30 -19.45 -25.71 2.95
C LYS A 30 -18.34 -25.13 2.09
N ALA A 31 -18.44 -23.83 1.75
CA ALA A 31 -17.38 -23.13 1.06
C ALA A 31 -16.10 -23.01 1.93
N PRO A 32 -14.90 -23.19 1.37
CA PRO A 32 -13.64 -23.15 2.12
C PRO A 32 -13.14 -21.70 2.41
N TYR A 33 -13.74 -20.71 1.79
CA TYR A 33 -13.38 -19.30 1.92
C TYR A 33 -14.62 -18.41 1.88
N GLN A 34 -14.52 -17.23 2.49
CA GLN A 34 -15.58 -16.23 2.53
C GLN A 34 -15.46 -15.23 1.37
N ASN A 35 -14.22 -14.86 1.03
CA ASN A 35 -13.92 -13.90 -0.02
C ASN A 35 -12.83 -14.43 -0.95
N VAL A 36 -12.89 -14.03 -2.22
CA VAL A 36 -11.86 -14.32 -3.22
C VAL A 36 -11.43 -13.02 -3.87
N ILE A 37 -10.14 -12.69 -3.75
CA ILE A 37 -9.54 -11.56 -4.44
C ILE A 37 -8.83 -12.09 -5.68
N VAL A 38 -9.47 -11.96 -6.83
CA VAL A 38 -8.95 -12.44 -8.10
C VAL A 38 -8.04 -11.39 -8.71
N LEU A 39 -6.76 -11.72 -8.87
CA LEU A 39 -5.75 -10.78 -9.39
C LEU A 39 -5.80 -10.70 -10.92
N GLY A 40 -5.76 -9.46 -11.42
CA GLY A 40 -5.58 -9.17 -12.84
C GLY A 40 -4.16 -9.50 -13.33
N HIS A 41 -3.99 -9.65 -14.64
CA HIS A 41 -2.68 -9.91 -15.23
C HIS A 41 -1.77 -8.69 -15.14
N VAL A 42 -0.47 -8.94 -14.91
CA VAL A 42 0.56 -7.92 -15.08
C VAL A 42 0.93 -7.84 -16.56
N GLN A 43 0.89 -6.63 -17.09
CA GLN A 43 1.19 -6.29 -18.48
C GLN A 43 2.50 -5.48 -18.56
N ASP A 44 3.10 -5.42 -19.73
CA ASP A 44 4.22 -4.52 -19.99
C ASP A 44 3.78 -3.04 -20.01
N GLU A 45 4.71 -2.13 -20.18
CA GLU A 45 4.45 -0.69 -20.22
C GLU A 45 3.46 -0.26 -21.31
N ASN A 46 3.35 -1.04 -22.39
CA ASN A 46 2.46 -0.81 -23.53
C ASN A 46 1.07 -1.45 -23.34
N GLY A 47 0.85 -2.13 -22.21
CA GLY A 47 -0.40 -2.85 -21.92
C GLY A 47 -0.50 -4.20 -22.65
N GLN A 48 0.62 -4.74 -23.14
CA GLN A 48 0.66 -6.06 -23.76
C GLN A 48 0.89 -7.14 -22.70
N LYS A 49 0.28 -8.30 -22.91
CA LYS A 49 0.53 -9.47 -22.06
C LYS A 49 2.02 -9.84 -22.12
N MET A 50 2.66 -9.90 -20.96
CA MET A 50 4.05 -10.36 -20.85
C MET A 50 4.17 -11.84 -21.24
N SER A 51 5.18 -12.14 -22.04
CA SER A 51 5.51 -13.51 -22.39
C SER A 51 7.01 -13.65 -22.71
N LYS A 52 7.60 -14.76 -22.30
CA LYS A 52 9.02 -15.05 -22.60
C LYS A 52 9.30 -15.09 -24.11
N SER A 53 8.35 -15.61 -24.90
CA SER A 53 8.48 -15.71 -26.36
C SER A 53 8.48 -14.35 -27.08
N LYS A 54 7.88 -13.31 -26.48
CA LYS A 54 7.85 -11.95 -27.01
C LYS A 54 9.02 -11.09 -26.53
N GLY A 55 9.81 -11.58 -25.57
CA GLY A 55 10.93 -10.82 -24.98
C GLY A 55 10.52 -9.60 -24.15
N ASN A 56 9.24 -9.46 -23.82
CA ASN A 56 8.71 -8.33 -23.03
C ASN A 56 8.43 -8.70 -21.56
N ALA A 57 8.87 -9.88 -21.14
CA ALA A 57 8.76 -10.30 -19.74
C ALA A 57 9.84 -9.61 -18.90
N VAL A 58 9.43 -9.05 -17.77
CA VAL A 58 10.35 -8.52 -16.75
C VAL A 58 10.70 -9.66 -15.80
N ASP A 59 12.01 -9.87 -15.58
CA ASP A 59 12.46 -10.83 -14.56
C ASP A 59 12.16 -10.25 -13.17
N PRO A 60 11.41 -10.97 -12.31
CA PRO A 60 11.07 -10.49 -10.99
C PRO A 60 12.30 -10.25 -10.08
N PHE A 61 13.34 -11.07 -10.20
CA PHE A 61 14.55 -10.92 -9.39
C PHE A 61 15.36 -9.68 -9.79
N ASP A 62 15.48 -9.40 -11.09
CA ASP A 62 16.12 -8.19 -11.59
C ASP A 62 15.34 -6.94 -11.17
N ALA A 63 14.01 -7.00 -11.22
CA ALA A 63 13.15 -5.92 -10.73
C ALA A 63 13.32 -5.68 -9.23
N LEU A 64 13.38 -6.75 -8.41
CA LEU A 64 13.60 -6.66 -6.97
C LEU A 64 14.98 -6.07 -6.63
N GLN A 65 16.03 -6.45 -7.37
CA GLN A 65 17.36 -5.88 -7.19
C GLN A 65 17.42 -4.41 -7.58
N THR A 66 16.72 -4.03 -8.66
CA THR A 66 16.75 -2.66 -9.20
C THR A 66 15.93 -1.67 -8.37
N TYR A 67 14.74 -2.05 -7.94
CA TYR A 67 13.78 -1.14 -7.32
C TYR A 67 13.57 -1.39 -5.82
N GLY A 68 13.90 -2.58 -5.34
CA GLY A 68 13.57 -3.04 -3.99
C GLY A 68 12.14 -3.56 -3.87
N ALA A 69 11.95 -4.51 -2.96
CA ALA A 69 10.67 -5.19 -2.78
C ALA A 69 9.54 -4.23 -2.34
N ASP A 70 9.83 -3.32 -1.43
CA ASP A 70 8.81 -2.40 -0.89
C ASP A 70 8.32 -1.39 -1.92
N ALA A 71 9.21 -0.90 -2.80
CA ALA A 71 8.82 0.01 -3.88
C ALA A 71 7.88 -0.68 -4.89
N ILE A 72 8.16 -1.95 -5.23
CA ILE A 72 7.33 -2.75 -6.12
C ILE A 72 5.98 -3.04 -5.48
N ARG A 73 5.96 -3.46 -4.19
CA ARG A 73 4.72 -3.69 -3.44
C ARG A 73 3.87 -2.43 -3.37
N TRP A 74 4.49 -1.29 -3.03
CA TRP A 74 3.82 0.00 -2.99
C TRP A 74 3.21 0.37 -4.34
N TYR A 75 3.95 0.18 -5.42
CA TYR A 75 3.47 0.42 -6.78
C TYR A 75 2.19 -0.37 -7.08
N PHE A 76 2.18 -1.67 -6.78
CA PHE A 76 0.99 -2.49 -7.02
C PHE A 76 -0.19 -2.12 -6.13
N TYR A 77 0.05 -1.66 -4.92
CA TYR A 77 -1.04 -1.25 -4.02
C TYR A 77 -1.68 0.08 -4.44
N ILE A 78 -0.91 1.04 -4.92
CA ILE A 78 -1.42 2.38 -5.21
C ILE A 78 -1.97 2.54 -6.62
N ASN A 79 -1.49 1.74 -7.57
CA ASN A 79 -1.73 1.95 -9.00
C ASN A 79 -3.18 1.66 -9.40
N SER A 80 -3.66 0.46 -9.18
CA SER A 80 -5.00 0.02 -9.60
C SER A 80 -5.60 -1.01 -8.65
N ALA A 81 -6.92 -1.23 -8.78
CA ALA A 81 -7.58 -2.30 -8.05
C ALA A 81 -6.97 -3.67 -8.42
N PRO A 82 -6.80 -4.58 -7.44
CA PRO A 82 -6.09 -5.85 -7.66
C PRO A 82 -6.64 -6.71 -8.81
N TRP A 83 -7.94 -6.63 -9.07
CA TRP A 83 -8.62 -7.39 -10.12
C TRP A 83 -8.50 -6.80 -11.52
N LEU A 84 -7.97 -5.58 -11.65
CA LEU A 84 -7.73 -4.96 -12.94
C LEU A 84 -6.34 -5.32 -13.47
N PRO A 85 -6.16 -5.40 -14.82
CA PRO A 85 -4.84 -5.53 -15.39
C PRO A 85 -3.93 -4.38 -14.95
N ASN A 86 -2.72 -4.72 -14.51
CA ASN A 86 -1.76 -3.74 -14.00
C ASN A 86 -0.53 -3.69 -14.92
N ARG A 87 -0.20 -2.49 -15.42
CA ARG A 87 0.99 -2.30 -16.27
C ARG A 87 2.21 -2.14 -15.37
N PHE A 88 3.25 -2.93 -15.61
CA PHE A 88 4.52 -2.75 -14.92
C PHE A 88 5.37 -1.71 -15.65
N HIS A 89 5.66 -0.61 -14.96
CA HIS A 89 6.42 0.50 -15.50
C HIS A 89 7.51 0.92 -14.50
N GLY A 90 8.78 0.59 -14.79
CA GLY A 90 9.89 0.80 -13.85
C GLY A 90 10.06 2.26 -13.40
N LYS A 91 9.85 3.24 -14.30
CA LYS A 91 9.89 4.66 -13.93
C LYS A 91 8.81 5.04 -12.91
N ALA A 92 7.62 4.46 -13.02
CA ALA A 92 6.53 4.72 -12.07
C ALA A 92 6.80 4.08 -10.70
N VAL A 93 7.47 2.92 -10.66
CA VAL A 93 7.95 2.30 -9.41
C VAL A 93 8.95 3.22 -8.71
N GLN A 94 9.96 3.72 -9.45
CA GLN A 94 10.95 4.66 -8.91
C GLN A 94 10.32 5.97 -8.45
N GLU A 95 9.33 6.48 -9.17
CA GLU A 95 8.62 7.69 -8.78
C GLU A 95 7.84 7.51 -7.47
N GLY A 96 7.14 6.41 -7.30
CA GLY A 96 6.46 6.05 -6.05
C GLY A 96 7.44 5.92 -4.88
N GLN A 97 8.56 5.24 -5.10
CA GLN A 97 9.63 5.13 -4.12
C GLN A 97 10.16 6.51 -3.69
N ARG A 98 10.47 7.38 -4.65
CA ARG A 98 11.01 8.71 -4.38
C ARG A 98 10.00 9.64 -3.70
N LYS A 99 8.78 9.71 -4.22
CA LYS A 99 7.76 10.66 -3.74
C LYS A 99 7.16 10.27 -2.40
N PHE A 100 6.92 9.00 -2.14
CA PHE A 100 6.29 8.58 -0.90
C PHE A 100 7.32 8.06 0.11
N MET A 101 8.01 6.97 -0.21
CA MET A 101 8.93 6.33 0.74
C MET A 101 10.10 7.22 1.10
N GLY A 102 10.73 7.87 0.09
CA GLY A 102 11.86 8.77 0.31
C GLY A 102 11.47 9.99 1.13
N THR A 103 10.29 10.55 0.88
CA THR A 103 9.77 11.71 1.64
C THR A 103 9.48 11.32 3.09
N LEU A 104 8.80 10.20 3.31
CA LEU A 104 8.50 9.70 4.65
C LEU A 104 9.79 9.37 5.42
N TRP A 105 10.74 8.71 4.76
CA TRP A 105 12.04 8.40 5.34
C TRP A 105 12.83 9.65 5.74
N ASN A 106 12.89 10.64 4.86
CA ASN A 106 13.59 11.90 5.15
C ASN A 106 12.96 12.65 6.32
N THR A 107 11.63 12.67 6.41
CA THR A 107 10.91 13.28 7.54
C THR A 107 11.23 12.56 8.85
N TYR A 108 11.22 11.23 8.82
CA TYR A 108 11.59 10.42 9.99
C TYR A 108 13.06 10.61 10.38
N ALA A 109 13.97 10.59 9.42
CA ALA A 109 15.40 10.78 9.66
C ALA A 109 15.69 12.18 10.26
N PHE A 110 15.00 13.20 9.78
CA PHE A 110 15.08 14.55 10.34
C PHE A 110 14.62 14.59 11.81
N PHE A 111 13.46 13.97 12.10
CA PHE A 111 12.97 13.86 13.48
C PHE A 111 13.97 13.14 14.38
N VAL A 112 14.46 11.98 13.97
CA VAL A 112 15.41 11.17 14.75
C VAL A 112 16.71 11.91 15.00
N LEU A 113 17.23 12.65 13.99
CA LEU A 113 18.44 13.44 14.15
C LEU A 113 18.31 14.46 15.29
N TYR A 114 17.24 15.24 15.29
CA TYR A 114 17.02 16.27 16.31
C TYR A 114 16.62 15.68 17.66
N ALA A 115 15.82 14.62 17.66
CA ALA A 115 15.48 13.90 18.90
C ALA A 115 16.73 13.36 19.61
N ASN A 116 17.72 12.88 18.85
CA ASN A 116 18.98 12.42 19.42
C ASN A 116 19.87 13.58 19.94
N ILE A 117 19.88 14.72 19.23
CA ILE A 117 20.64 15.91 19.67
C ILE A 117 20.04 16.47 20.97
N ASP A 118 18.71 16.51 21.06
CA ASP A 118 18.00 17.05 22.22
C ASP A 118 17.82 16.02 23.34
N GLU A 119 18.34 14.80 23.18
CA GLU A 119 18.13 13.66 24.11
C GLU A 119 16.65 13.44 24.44
N PHE A 120 15.79 13.64 23.43
CA PHE A 120 14.34 13.57 23.57
C PHE A 120 13.88 12.14 23.87
N ASP A 121 13.22 11.96 25.01
CA ASP A 121 12.60 10.70 25.43
C ASP A 121 11.08 10.87 25.49
N ALA A 122 10.37 10.35 24.50
CA ALA A 122 8.92 10.45 24.40
C ALA A 122 8.17 9.86 25.59
N THR A 123 8.78 8.93 26.34
CA THR A 123 8.14 8.30 27.51
C THR A 123 8.01 9.24 28.71
N LYS A 124 8.80 10.31 28.72
CA LYS A 124 8.77 11.33 29.79
C LYS A 124 7.67 12.38 29.61
N TYR A 125 6.98 12.35 28.48
CA TYR A 125 5.96 13.35 28.14
C TYR A 125 4.61 12.69 27.96
N THR A 126 3.57 13.37 28.43
CA THR A 126 2.17 13.03 28.14
C THR A 126 1.58 14.08 27.22
N LEU A 127 0.80 13.62 26.24
CA LEU A 127 0.10 14.51 25.33
C LEU A 127 -0.99 15.26 26.11
N ASP A 128 -0.82 16.59 26.23
CA ASP A 128 -1.81 17.48 26.81
C ASP A 128 -2.53 18.21 25.67
N TYR A 129 -3.74 17.78 25.35
CA TYR A 129 -4.50 18.29 24.22
C TYR A 129 -4.80 19.80 24.32
N ASP A 130 -4.96 20.33 25.54
CA ASP A 130 -5.28 21.74 25.76
C ASP A 130 -4.10 22.66 25.44
N LYS A 131 -2.88 22.16 25.58
CA LYS A 131 -1.65 22.88 25.26
C LYS A 131 -1.24 22.84 23.80
N LEU A 132 -1.89 21.99 22.98
CA LEU A 132 -1.59 21.89 21.56
C LEU A 132 -2.00 23.15 20.81
N SER A 133 -1.17 23.52 19.84
CA SER A 133 -1.51 24.58 18.88
C SER A 133 -2.72 24.17 18.01
N VAL A 134 -3.33 25.14 17.35
CA VAL A 134 -4.43 24.88 16.39
C VAL A 134 -3.95 23.93 15.27
N MET A 135 -2.70 24.09 14.83
CA MET A 135 -2.11 23.24 13.77
C MET A 135 -1.91 21.80 14.24
N ASP A 136 -1.45 21.60 15.48
CA ASP A 136 -1.28 20.25 16.03
C ASP A 136 -2.63 19.54 16.17
N LYS A 137 -3.65 20.24 16.69
CA LYS A 137 -5.02 19.71 16.80
C LYS A 137 -5.59 19.35 15.43
N TRP A 138 -5.35 20.21 14.44
CA TRP A 138 -5.78 19.97 13.05
C TRP A 138 -5.07 18.73 12.45
N LEU A 139 -3.75 18.60 12.65
CA LEU A 139 -2.99 17.45 12.15
C LEU A 139 -3.46 16.14 12.81
N LEU A 140 -3.68 16.14 14.13
CA LEU A 140 -4.21 14.96 14.85
C LEU A 140 -5.61 14.60 14.35
N SER A 141 -6.47 15.59 14.09
CA SER A 141 -7.80 15.34 13.52
C SER A 141 -7.71 14.71 12.12
N LYS A 142 -6.82 15.22 11.26
CA LYS A 142 -6.57 14.64 9.93
C LYS A 142 -6.01 13.21 10.00
N MET A 143 -5.09 12.98 10.92
CA MET A 143 -4.52 11.65 11.15
C MET A 143 -5.60 10.65 11.60
N ASN A 144 -6.45 11.03 12.55
CA ASN A 144 -7.55 10.16 12.98
C ASN A 144 -8.54 9.86 11.85
N THR A 145 -8.90 10.86 11.04
CA THR A 145 -9.74 10.67 9.86
C THR A 145 -9.09 9.71 8.86
N MET A 146 -7.79 9.85 8.62
CA MET A 146 -7.04 8.95 7.75
C MET A 146 -7.01 7.53 8.31
N ILE A 147 -6.77 7.34 9.61
CA ILE A 147 -6.77 6.02 10.26
C ILE A 147 -8.14 5.34 10.04
N GLN A 148 -9.24 6.05 10.31
CA GLN A 148 -10.58 5.51 10.09
C GLN A 148 -10.81 5.14 8.60
N THR A 149 -10.42 6.02 7.67
CA THR A 149 -10.54 5.76 6.24
C THR A 149 -9.73 4.54 5.79
N VAL A 150 -8.51 4.39 6.33
CA VAL A 150 -7.63 3.25 6.06
C VAL A 150 -8.25 1.95 6.58
N ASP A 151 -8.73 1.96 7.81
CA ASP A 151 -9.34 0.78 8.45
C ASP A 151 -10.59 0.32 7.68
N ASP A 152 -11.51 1.25 7.39
CA ASP A 152 -12.72 0.97 6.63
C ASP A 152 -12.42 0.46 5.20
N ASN A 153 -11.43 1.04 4.53
CA ASN A 153 -11.04 0.60 3.19
C ASN A 153 -10.38 -0.77 3.20
N LEU A 154 -9.49 -1.06 4.16
CA LEU A 154 -8.85 -2.37 4.28
C LEU A 154 -9.86 -3.47 4.63
N ALA A 155 -10.81 -3.19 5.52
CA ALA A 155 -11.90 -4.12 5.85
C ALA A 155 -12.75 -4.50 4.61
N ASN A 156 -12.78 -3.63 3.60
CA ASN A 156 -13.51 -3.82 2.34
C ASN A 156 -12.59 -4.14 1.14
N TYR A 157 -11.32 -4.50 1.37
CA TYR A 157 -10.32 -4.81 0.33
C TYR A 157 -10.08 -3.69 -0.70
N ARG A 158 -10.31 -2.43 -0.32
CA ARG A 158 -10.07 -1.23 -1.15
C ARG A 158 -8.64 -0.73 -0.97
N ILE A 159 -7.69 -1.53 -1.45
CA ILE A 159 -6.25 -1.30 -1.22
C ILE A 159 -5.74 0.00 -1.86
N PRO A 160 -6.10 0.36 -3.12
CA PRO A 160 -5.60 1.59 -3.72
C PRO A 160 -6.08 2.87 -3.02
N GLU A 161 -7.32 2.88 -2.55
CA GLU A 161 -7.87 4.01 -1.81
C GLU A 161 -7.12 4.21 -0.49
N THR A 162 -6.81 3.11 0.19
CA THR A 162 -5.97 3.11 1.40
C THR A 162 -4.59 3.69 1.13
N ALA A 163 -3.90 3.19 0.10
CA ALA A 163 -2.55 3.65 -0.25
C ALA A 163 -2.53 5.14 -0.62
N ARG A 164 -3.55 5.62 -1.33
CA ARG A 164 -3.69 7.04 -1.69
C ARG A 164 -3.95 7.93 -0.48
N ALA A 165 -4.80 7.49 0.47
CA ALA A 165 -5.05 8.23 1.70
C ALA A 165 -3.78 8.38 2.55
N LEU A 166 -2.98 7.31 2.67
CA LEU A 166 -1.68 7.33 3.36
C LEU A 166 -0.69 8.28 2.67
N GLN A 167 -0.61 8.22 1.34
CA GLN A 167 0.28 9.09 0.57
C GLN A 167 -0.11 10.55 0.68
N GLU A 168 -1.40 10.87 0.62
CA GLU A 168 -1.91 12.23 0.72
C GLU A 168 -1.52 12.87 2.06
N LEU A 169 -1.77 12.19 3.19
CA LEU A 169 -1.39 12.71 4.50
C LEU A 169 0.12 12.91 4.61
N SER A 170 0.92 11.95 4.14
CA SER A 170 2.38 12.04 4.19
C SER A 170 2.93 13.23 3.39
N LEU A 171 2.44 13.44 2.17
CA LEU A 171 2.96 14.48 1.29
C LEU A 171 2.51 15.89 1.70
N ILE A 172 1.23 16.07 1.99
CA ILE A 172 0.65 17.40 2.19
C ILE A 172 0.83 17.90 3.62
N HIS A 173 0.73 17.00 4.60
CA HIS A 173 0.59 17.37 6.00
C HIS A 173 1.85 17.12 6.84
N ILE A 174 2.67 16.15 6.46
CA ILE A 174 3.88 15.79 7.22
C ILE A 174 5.13 16.41 6.60
N SER A 175 5.27 16.36 5.26
CA SER A 175 6.50 16.79 4.60
C SER A 175 6.51 18.22 4.08
N GLU A 176 5.36 18.87 3.90
CA GLU A 176 5.25 20.27 3.42
C GLU A 176 4.54 21.25 4.37
N PRO A 177 4.70 21.19 5.70
CA PRO A 177 4.06 22.15 6.61
C PRO A 177 4.55 23.59 6.40
N THR A 178 5.67 23.78 5.72
CA THR A 178 6.27 25.11 5.45
C THR A 178 5.64 25.84 4.27
N ARG A 179 4.89 25.16 3.40
CA ARG A 179 4.22 25.80 2.25
C ARG A 179 3.05 26.70 2.67
N LEU A 180 2.41 26.39 3.81
CA LEU A 180 1.34 27.21 4.40
C LEU A 180 1.82 28.49 5.09
N ARG A 181 3.14 28.70 5.29
CA ARG A 181 3.71 29.94 5.83
C ARG A 181 3.94 31.05 4.80
N ARG A 182 3.58 30.81 3.53
CA ARG A 182 3.76 31.79 2.43
C ARG A 182 2.45 32.32 1.84
N ILE A 183 1.34 32.18 2.56
CA ILE A 183 0.07 32.85 2.23
C ILE A 183 -0.25 33.86 3.31
#